data_80c013263d6ce14c7d050e3d63f53a98
#
_entry.id   80c013263d6ce14c7d050e3d63f53a98
#
_cell.length_a   1.000
_cell.length_b   1.000
_cell.length_c   1.000
_cell.angle_alpha   90.00
_cell.angle_beta   90.00
_cell.angle_gamma   90.00
#
_symmetry.space_group_name_H-M   'P 1'
#
loop_
_entity.id
_entity.type
_entity.pdbx_description
1 polymer ?
#
loop_
_entity_poly.entity_id
_entity_poly.type
_entity_poly.pdbx_seq_one_letter_code
_entity_poly.pdbx_strand_id
1 'polypeptide(L)'
;LTDADSNAIRDRVPNLLGVAPELTANGTTVAFQREKILITARGVTLDYAKVRNVEIAQGRWFDPADDERAARVAILGPDAADALFSGLNPIGQTIRIGSAPFTVIGVTVAVGAGFAGNPDTSVFIPLQTAYRTLSNARTSTGARRVSVIYISALSTEDIPRVERAVTEVMRQQHGIREGAEDDFTVLTQQQFLSIAGSITGILTLFLGAIAGISLLVGGIGIMNIMLVSVTERTKEIGLRKAVGAKRRTILMQFLVETVTLSLIGGTLGILLGVGVALLVGATGIINTTVTLDSILLAVTFSLAVGLFFGIYPANRAAGLQPIEAVRYE
;
A
#
# COMPACT_ATOMS: atom_id res chain seq x y z
N LEU A 1 -5.58 -26.28 1.81
CA LEU A 1 -5.89 -26.48 0.41
C LEU A 1 -5.04 -27.59 -0.18
N THR A 2 -5.59 -28.32 -1.14
CA THR A 2 -4.94 -29.47 -1.78
C THR A 2 -5.07 -29.40 -3.32
N ASP A 3 -4.27 -30.22 -3.99
CA ASP A 3 -4.36 -30.40 -5.44
C ASP A 3 -5.75 -30.97 -5.85
N ALA A 4 -6.35 -31.81 -5.00
CA ALA A 4 -7.69 -32.35 -5.22
C ALA A 4 -8.77 -31.25 -5.21
N ASP A 5 -8.62 -30.21 -4.39
CA ASP A 5 -9.55 -29.09 -4.35
C ASP A 5 -9.49 -28.28 -5.65
N SER A 6 -8.28 -28.06 -6.18
CA SER A 6 -8.10 -27.36 -7.46
C SER A 6 -8.74 -28.13 -8.63
N ASN A 7 -8.66 -29.46 -8.62
CA ASN A 7 -9.30 -30.30 -9.63
C ASN A 7 -10.82 -30.27 -9.47
N ALA A 8 -11.34 -30.37 -8.24
CA ALA A 8 -12.78 -30.27 -7.98
C ALA A 8 -13.38 -28.93 -8.45
N ILE A 9 -12.64 -27.82 -8.24
CA ILE A 9 -13.04 -26.50 -8.74
C ILE A 9 -13.04 -26.50 -10.28
N ARG A 10 -11.97 -26.99 -10.92
CA ARG A 10 -11.86 -27.03 -12.38
C ARG A 10 -12.99 -27.82 -13.03
N ASP A 11 -13.38 -28.96 -12.44
CA ASP A 11 -14.34 -29.86 -13.00
C ASP A 11 -15.80 -29.47 -12.77
N ARG A 12 -16.10 -28.75 -11.67
CA ARG A 12 -17.48 -28.50 -11.23
C ARG A 12 -17.92 -27.04 -11.32
N VAL A 13 -16.98 -26.08 -11.36
CA VAL A 13 -17.32 -24.66 -11.44
C VAL A 13 -17.37 -24.21 -12.90
N PRO A 14 -18.51 -23.69 -13.39
CA PRO A 14 -18.62 -23.19 -14.76
C PRO A 14 -18.01 -21.78 -14.90
N ASN A 15 -17.84 -21.33 -16.14
CA ASN A 15 -17.39 -19.99 -16.51
C ASN A 15 -15.99 -19.63 -16.00
N LEU A 16 -15.10 -20.60 -15.94
CA LEU A 16 -13.71 -20.38 -15.59
C LEU A 16 -12.83 -20.18 -16.83
N LEU A 17 -11.96 -19.20 -16.79
CA LEU A 17 -10.85 -19.06 -17.74
C LEU A 17 -9.74 -20.07 -17.42
N GLY A 18 -9.54 -20.35 -16.13
CA GLY A 18 -8.57 -21.32 -15.64
C GLY A 18 -8.48 -21.39 -14.13
N VAL A 19 -7.83 -22.46 -13.64
CA VAL A 19 -7.55 -22.74 -12.23
C VAL A 19 -6.07 -23.04 -12.09
N ALA A 20 -5.36 -22.29 -11.28
CA ALA A 20 -3.92 -22.41 -11.10
C ALA A 20 -3.56 -22.58 -9.62
N PRO A 21 -3.40 -23.82 -9.14
CA PRO A 21 -2.84 -24.08 -7.84
C PRO A 21 -1.36 -23.68 -7.80
N GLU A 22 -0.93 -23.10 -6.67
CA GLU A 22 0.45 -22.69 -6.40
C GLU A 22 0.93 -23.29 -5.09
N LEU A 23 2.14 -23.84 -5.09
CA LEU A 23 2.90 -24.21 -3.92
C LEU A 23 4.01 -23.18 -3.71
N THR A 24 3.97 -22.43 -2.62
CA THR A 24 4.95 -21.40 -2.29
C THR A 24 5.97 -21.91 -1.29
N ALA A 25 7.26 -21.72 -1.57
CA ALA A 25 8.37 -21.97 -0.66
C ALA A 25 9.17 -20.67 -0.46
N ASN A 26 8.89 -19.98 0.64
CA ASN A 26 9.57 -18.74 0.98
C ASN A 26 10.98 -18.99 1.50
N GLY A 27 11.89 -18.01 1.29
CA GLY A 27 13.25 -18.11 1.79
C GLY A 27 14.07 -19.25 1.16
N THR A 28 13.74 -19.61 -0.08
CA THR A 28 14.49 -20.63 -0.82
C THR A 28 15.79 -20.03 -1.34
N THR A 29 16.90 -20.69 -1.04
CA THR A 29 18.19 -20.30 -1.60
C THR A 29 18.27 -20.68 -3.06
N VAL A 30 18.50 -19.69 -3.92
CA VAL A 30 18.80 -19.89 -5.34
C VAL A 30 20.21 -19.41 -5.60
N ALA A 31 21.00 -20.24 -6.30
CA ALA A 31 22.42 -19.97 -6.53
C ALA A 31 22.81 -20.20 -7.99
N PHE A 32 23.64 -19.29 -8.50
CA PHE A 32 24.36 -19.42 -9.77
C PHE A 32 25.82 -19.10 -9.55
N GLN A 33 26.69 -20.05 -9.81
CA GLN A 33 28.12 -19.93 -9.55
C GLN A 33 28.44 -19.52 -8.09
N ARG A 34 28.90 -18.27 -7.88
CA ARG A 34 29.21 -17.71 -6.56
C ARG A 34 28.09 -16.87 -5.97
N GLU A 35 27.13 -16.43 -6.82
CA GLU A 35 25.99 -15.62 -6.40
C GLU A 35 24.94 -16.49 -5.72
N LYS A 36 24.37 -16.00 -4.62
CA LYS A 36 23.33 -16.66 -3.86
C LYS A 36 22.31 -15.61 -3.41
N ILE A 37 21.05 -15.88 -3.67
CA ILE A 37 19.95 -15.04 -3.22
C ILE A 37 18.90 -15.88 -2.48
N LEU A 38 18.19 -15.24 -1.56
CA LEU A 38 17.04 -15.81 -0.86
C LEU A 38 15.78 -15.24 -1.49
N ILE A 39 15.02 -16.08 -2.18
CA ILE A 39 13.80 -15.68 -2.89
C ILE A 39 12.68 -16.67 -2.66
N THR A 40 11.49 -16.34 -3.15
CA THR A 40 10.35 -17.23 -3.14
C THR A 40 10.38 -18.16 -4.34
N ALA A 41 10.39 -19.48 -4.09
CA ALA A 41 10.17 -20.46 -5.14
C ALA A 41 8.69 -20.82 -5.21
N ARG A 42 8.12 -20.77 -6.42
CA ARG A 42 6.71 -21.01 -6.71
C ARG A 42 6.57 -22.24 -7.62
N GLY A 43 5.99 -23.29 -7.09
CA GLY A 43 5.56 -24.45 -7.88
C GLY A 43 4.21 -24.16 -8.50
N VAL A 44 4.12 -24.09 -9.83
CA VAL A 44 2.93 -23.62 -10.55
C VAL A 44 2.54 -24.58 -11.67
N THR A 45 1.28 -24.55 -12.07
CA THR A 45 0.75 -25.31 -13.23
C THR A 45 0.91 -24.53 -14.53
N LEU A 46 0.64 -25.19 -15.65
CA LEU A 46 0.69 -24.57 -16.98
C LEU A 46 -0.28 -23.40 -17.12
N ASP A 47 -1.46 -23.53 -16.52
CA ASP A 47 -2.51 -22.49 -16.57
C ASP A 47 -2.13 -21.22 -15.81
N TYR A 48 -1.10 -21.27 -14.98
CA TYR A 48 -0.71 -20.13 -14.13
C TYR A 48 -0.44 -18.87 -14.93
N ALA A 49 0.27 -18.98 -16.05
CA ALA A 49 0.57 -17.82 -16.90
C ALA A 49 -0.71 -17.16 -17.40
N LYS A 50 -1.70 -17.96 -17.84
CA LYS A 50 -2.99 -17.46 -18.33
C LYS A 50 -3.85 -16.86 -17.20
N VAL A 51 -3.93 -17.55 -16.07
CA VAL A 51 -4.76 -17.14 -14.91
C VAL A 51 -4.21 -15.87 -14.25
N ARG A 52 -2.87 -15.73 -14.20
CA ARG A 52 -2.18 -14.61 -13.56
C ARG A 52 -1.70 -13.54 -14.53
N ASN A 53 -1.98 -13.71 -15.82
CA ASN A 53 -1.53 -12.83 -16.90
C ASN A 53 -0.01 -12.60 -16.85
N VAL A 54 0.78 -13.69 -16.70
CA VAL A 54 2.23 -13.62 -16.67
C VAL A 54 2.76 -13.72 -18.10
N GLU A 55 3.49 -12.70 -18.54
CA GLU A 55 4.13 -12.66 -19.85
C GLU A 55 5.62 -13.02 -19.75
N ILE A 56 6.13 -13.64 -20.81
CA ILE A 56 7.54 -14.01 -20.94
C ILE A 56 8.29 -12.93 -21.72
N ALA A 57 9.34 -12.35 -21.12
CA ALA A 57 10.23 -11.40 -21.76
C ALA A 57 11.28 -12.11 -22.62
N GLN A 58 11.79 -13.25 -22.17
CA GLN A 58 12.82 -14.03 -22.87
C GLN A 58 12.58 -15.53 -22.64
N GLY A 59 12.81 -16.35 -23.66
CA GLY A 59 12.64 -17.79 -23.57
C GLY A 59 11.20 -18.26 -23.77
N ARG A 60 10.76 -19.25 -22.98
CA ARG A 60 9.42 -19.84 -23.07
C ARG A 60 8.83 -20.13 -21.69
N TRP A 61 7.49 -20.27 -21.63
CA TRP A 61 6.79 -20.87 -20.50
C TRP A 61 6.93 -22.39 -20.48
N PHE A 62 6.48 -23.03 -19.40
CA PHE A 62 6.42 -24.50 -19.30
C PHE A 62 5.51 -25.08 -20.37
N ASP A 63 5.88 -26.24 -20.86
CA ASP A 63 5.02 -27.06 -21.74
C ASP A 63 4.49 -28.31 -21.00
N PRO A 64 3.49 -29.02 -21.56
CA PRO A 64 2.94 -30.22 -20.92
C PRO A 64 3.98 -31.30 -20.61
N ALA A 65 5.01 -31.46 -21.46
CA ALA A 65 6.08 -32.40 -21.24
C ALA A 65 6.98 -32.05 -20.04
N ASP A 66 7.14 -30.75 -19.77
CA ASP A 66 7.89 -30.29 -18.58
C ASP A 66 7.18 -30.70 -17.29
N ASP A 67 5.85 -30.58 -17.23
CA ASP A 67 5.06 -30.91 -16.03
C ASP A 67 4.92 -32.43 -15.86
N GLU A 68 4.57 -33.18 -16.92
CA GLU A 68 4.42 -34.64 -16.87
C GLU A 68 5.68 -35.38 -16.44
N ARG A 69 6.84 -34.94 -16.95
CA ARG A 69 8.13 -35.51 -16.61
C ARG A 69 8.71 -34.97 -15.30
N ALA A 70 8.03 -34.01 -14.68
CA ALA A 70 8.56 -33.23 -13.56
C ALA A 70 9.97 -32.72 -13.86
N ALA A 71 10.11 -32.06 -15.03
CA ALA A 71 11.38 -31.56 -15.51
C ALA A 71 11.97 -30.51 -14.54
N ARG A 72 13.28 -30.51 -14.38
CA ARG A 72 13.99 -29.52 -13.57
C ARG A 72 14.28 -28.27 -14.39
N VAL A 73 13.24 -27.56 -14.77
CA VAL A 73 13.27 -26.30 -15.50
C VAL A 73 12.77 -25.18 -14.59
N ALA A 74 13.29 -23.97 -14.80
CA ALA A 74 12.94 -22.82 -14.00
C ALA A 74 12.74 -21.58 -14.88
N ILE A 75 11.80 -20.73 -14.47
CA ILE A 75 11.57 -19.40 -15.04
C ILE A 75 11.84 -18.38 -13.93
N LEU A 76 12.61 -17.35 -14.23
CA LEU A 76 12.97 -16.32 -13.27
C LEU A 76 12.12 -15.08 -13.43
N GLY A 77 11.79 -14.43 -12.33
CA GLY A 77 11.37 -13.04 -12.36
C GLY A 77 12.55 -12.14 -12.75
N PRO A 78 12.31 -10.95 -13.32
CA PRO A 78 13.37 -10.09 -13.82
C PRO A 78 14.38 -9.67 -12.74
N ASP A 79 13.93 -9.28 -11.55
CA ASP A 79 14.81 -8.91 -10.43
C ASP A 79 15.68 -10.09 -9.95
N ALA A 80 15.08 -11.29 -9.95
CA ALA A 80 15.81 -12.50 -9.59
C ALA A 80 16.87 -12.86 -10.66
N ALA A 81 16.57 -12.65 -11.93
CA ALA A 81 17.51 -12.86 -13.04
C ALA A 81 18.66 -11.86 -12.96
N ASP A 82 18.37 -10.57 -12.75
CA ASP A 82 19.38 -9.51 -12.63
C ASP A 82 20.31 -9.74 -11.43
N ALA A 83 19.74 -10.11 -10.28
CA ALA A 83 20.52 -10.37 -9.06
C ALA A 83 21.44 -11.60 -9.19
N LEU A 84 21.03 -12.64 -9.94
CA LEU A 84 21.84 -13.86 -10.12
C LEU A 84 22.85 -13.76 -11.25
N PHE A 85 22.51 -13.07 -12.33
CA PHE A 85 23.28 -13.12 -13.57
C PHE A 85 24.01 -11.81 -13.90
N SER A 86 23.70 -10.68 -13.20
CA SER A 86 24.38 -9.39 -13.38
C SER A 86 24.48 -8.96 -14.85
N GLY A 87 23.39 -9.15 -15.62
CA GLY A 87 23.32 -8.80 -17.05
C GLY A 87 23.75 -9.88 -18.03
N LEU A 88 24.19 -11.06 -17.56
CA LEU A 88 24.43 -12.21 -18.42
C LEU A 88 23.11 -12.85 -18.87
N ASN A 89 23.10 -13.47 -20.05
CA ASN A 89 21.91 -14.19 -20.51
C ASN A 89 21.64 -15.42 -19.63
N PRO A 90 20.48 -15.46 -18.90
CA PRO A 90 20.17 -16.57 -18.01
C PRO A 90 19.65 -17.82 -18.75
N ILE A 91 19.15 -17.69 -19.99
CA ILE A 91 18.52 -18.81 -20.71
C ILE A 91 19.54 -19.92 -21.00
N GLY A 92 19.13 -21.16 -20.68
CA GLY A 92 19.98 -22.35 -20.84
C GLY A 92 21.00 -22.57 -19.72
N GLN A 93 21.16 -21.60 -18.82
CA GLN A 93 22.07 -21.75 -17.67
C GLN A 93 21.47 -22.66 -16.61
N THR A 94 22.37 -23.31 -15.85
CA THR A 94 21.95 -24.16 -14.72
C THR A 94 22.11 -23.40 -13.40
N ILE A 95 20.99 -23.22 -12.69
CA ILE A 95 20.94 -22.68 -11.34
C ILE A 95 20.67 -23.80 -10.32
N ARG A 96 20.98 -23.55 -9.06
CA ARG A 96 20.59 -24.44 -7.95
C ARG A 96 19.48 -23.82 -7.15
N ILE A 97 18.35 -24.53 -7.02
CA ILE A 97 17.24 -24.16 -6.17
C ILE A 97 17.24 -25.12 -4.99
N GLY A 98 17.58 -24.61 -3.78
CA GLY A 98 17.90 -25.46 -2.65
C GLY A 98 19.10 -26.37 -2.94
N SER A 99 18.87 -27.68 -2.94
CA SER A 99 19.90 -28.68 -3.25
C SER A 99 19.89 -29.17 -4.70
N ALA A 100 18.85 -28.87 -5.49
CA ALA A 100 18.61 -29.44 -6.80
C ALA A 100 19.04 -28.51 -7.95
N PRO A 101 19.64 -29.02 -9.05
CA PRO A 101 19.94 -28.23 -10.24
C PRO A 101 18.69 -28.06 -11.10
N PHE A 102 18.56 -26.87 -11.72
CA PHE A 102 17.48 -26.50 -12.64
C PHE A 102 18.05 -25.76 -13.83
N THR A 103 17.50 -25.99 -15.03
CA THR A 103 17.86 -25.22 -16.22
C THR A 103 16.89 -24.04 -16.37
N VAL A 104 17.40 -22.84 -16.53
CA VAL A 104 16.60 -21.64 -16.78
C VAL A 104 16.08 -21.67 -18.22
N ILE A 105 14.75 -21.62 -18.41
CA ILE A 105 14.10 -21.67 -19.73
C ILE A 105 13.40 -20.37 -20.10
N GLY A 106 13.18 -19.46 -19.14
CA GLY A 106 12.49 -18.20 -19.39
C GLY A 106 12.78 -17.17 -18.32
N VAL A 107 12.48 -15.93 -18.67
CA VAL A 107 12.44 -14.76 -17.76
C VAL A 107 11.12 -14.05 -18.00
N THR A 108 10.39 -13.69 -16.94
CA THR A 108 9.10 -13.00 -17.03
C THR A 108 9.29 -11.50 -17.29
N VAL A 109 8.24 -10.84 -17.79
CA VAL A 109 8.14 -9.39 -17.83
C VAL A 109 7.95 -8.88 -16.39
N ALA A 110 8.51 -7.70 -16.08
CA ALA A 110 8.33 -7.05 -14.78
C ALA A 110 6.86 -6.66 -14.57
N VAL A 111 6.29 -7.07 -13.45
CA VAL A 111 4.90 -6.79 -13.05
C VAL A 111 4.86 -5.89 -11.82
N GLY A 112 5.92 -5.92 -11.01
CA GLY A 112 6.00 -5.24 -9.72
C GLY A 112 5.36 -6.03 -8.59
N ALA A 113 5.52 -5.50 -7.38
CA ALA A 113 4.90 -6.08 -6.18
C ALA A 113 3.38 -5.93 -6.22
N GLY A 114 2.68 -7.02 -6.02
CA GLY A 114 1.22 -7.07 -5.99
C GLY A 114 0.70 -7.77 -4.73
N PHE A 115 -0.62 -7.92 -4.67
CA PHE A 115 -1.31 -8.60 -3.55
C PHE A 115 -0.77 -10.00 -3.25
N ALA A 116 -0.40 -10.77 -4.26
CA ALA A 116 0.13 -12.13 -4.11
C ALA A 116 1.66 -12.17 -3.93
N GLY A 117 2.26 -11.08 -3.47
CA GLY A 117 3.70 -10.93 -3.30
C GLY A 117 4.38 -10.29 -4.52
N ASN A 118 5.70 -10.34 -4.56
CA ASN A 118 6.47 -9.83 -5.69
C ASN A 118 6.89 -10.99 -6.61
N PRO A 119 6.28 -11.15 -7.80
CA PRO A 119 6.68 -12.17 -8.76
C PRO A 119 8.06 -11.90 -9.37
N ASP A 120 8.48 -10.63 -9.42
CA ASP A 120 9.72 -10.21 -10.06
C ASP A 120 10.96 -10.73 -9.31
N THR A 121 10.83 -10.91 -7.99
CA THR A 121 11.86 -11.52 -7.13
C THR A 121 11.65 -13.02 -6.89
N SER A 122 10.87 -13.70 -7.74
CA SER A 122 10.51 -15.12 -7.56
C SER A 122 11.16 -16.01 -8.61
N VAL A 123 11.22 -17.31 -8.30
CA VAL A 123 11.51 -18.35 -9.30
C VAL A 123 10.32 -19.27 -9.44
N PHE A 124 9.91 -19.55 -10.68
CA PHE A 124 8.81 -20.45 -11.00
C PHE A 124 9.34 -21.79 -11.49
N ILE A 125 8.75 -22.87 -11.02
CA ILE A 125 9.08 -24.24 -11.44
C ILE A 125 7.77 -25.02 -11.62
N PRO A 126 7.74 -26.11 -12.42
CA PRO A 126 6.55 -26.94 -12.55
C PRO A 126 6.08 -27.48 -11.19
N LEU A 127 4.77 -27.51 -10.94
CA LEU A 127 4.18 -27.89 -9.66
C LEU A 127 4.60 -29.32 -9.25
N GLN A 128 4.64 -30.26 -10.22
CA GLN A 128 5.09 -31.64 -9.96
C GLN A 128 6.54 -31.70 -9.53
N THR A 129 7.40 -30.82 -10.10
CA THR A 129 8.80 -30.72 -9.71
C THR A 129 8.94 -30.11 -8.31
N ALA A 130 8.12 -29.11 -7.99
CA ALA A 130 8.10 -28.48 -6.66
C ALA A 130 7.78 -29.50 -5.55
N TYR A 131 6.81 -30.39 -5.77
CA TYR A 131 6.50 -31.46 -4.82
C TYR A 131 7.63 -32.45 -4.59
N ARG A 132 8.51 -32.62 -5.57
CA ARG A 132 9.67 -33.52 -5.45
C ARG A 132 10.90 -32.89 -4.85
N THR A 133 11.04 -31.57 -4.99
CA THR A 133 12.32 -30.88 -4.72
C THR A 133 12.27 -29.84 -3.60
N LEU A 134 11.15 -29.09 -3.48
CA LEU A 134 11.05 -27.99 -2.52
C LEU A 134 10.36 -28.39 -1.23
N SER A 135 9.30 -29.17 -1.32
CA SER A 135 8.51 -29.52 -0.14
C SER A 135 7.75 -30.82 -0.38
N ASN A 136 7.93 -31.76 0.51
CA ASN A 136 7.04 -32.93 0.58
C ASN A 136 5.75 -32.56 1.35
N ALA A 137 5.18 -31.37 1.05
CA ALA A 137 4.00 -30.83 1.72
C ALA A 137 2.80 -31.73 1.45
N ARG A 138 2.51 -32.61 2.40
CA ARG A 138 1.34 -33.46 2.41
C ARG A 138 0.46 -33.12 3.60
N THR A 139 -0.84 -33.32 3.45
CA THR A 139 -1.78 -33.32 4.58
C THR A 139 -1.58 -34.56 5.44
N SER A 140 -2.20 -34.59 6.61
CA SER A 140 -2.27 -35.79 7.46
C SER A 140 -2.88 -37.01 6.72
N THR A 141 -3.70 -36.78 5.72
CA THR A 141 -4.32 -37.78 4.84
C THR A 141 -3.46 -38.16 3.65
N GLY A 142 -2.24 -37.61 3.50
CA GLY A 142 -1.32 -37.88 2.42
C GLY A 142 -1.58 -37.09 1.11
N ALA A 143 -2.61 -36.24 1.07
CA ALA A 143 -2.91 -35.39 -0.09
C ALA A 143 -1.84 -34.31 -0.28
N ARG A 144 -1.56 -33.95 -1.53
CA ARG A 144 -0.60 -32.89 -1.87
C ARG A 144 -1.18 -31.52 -1.53
N ARG A 145 -0.49 -30.76 -0.68
CA ARG A 145 -0.89 -29.41 -0.29
C ARG A 145 -0.52 -28.40 -1.35
N VAL A 146 -1.37 -27.40 -1.49
CA VAL A 146 -1.08 -26.14 -2.20
C VAL A 146 -1.24 -24.96 -1.24
N SER A 147 -0.51 -23.89 -1.48
CA SER A 147 -0.53 -22.70 -0.65
C SER A 147 -1.74 -21.83 -0.98
N VAL A 148 -2.04 -21.70 -2.28
CA VAL A 148 -3.15 -20.90 -2.80
C VAL A 148 -3.65 -21.52 -4.09
N ILE A 149 -4.93 -21.31 -4.42
CA ILE A 149 -5.52 -21.67 -5.71
C ILE A 149 -6.01 -20.37 -6.34
N TYR A 150 -5.38 -19.97 -7.44
CA TYR A 150 -5.84 -18.83 -8.23
C TYR A 150 -6.91 -19.29 -9.21
N ILE A 151 -7.96 -18.51 -9.32
CA ILE A 151 -9.11 -18.79 -10.17
C ILE A 151 -9.38 -17.53 -10.99
N SER A 152 -9.48 -17.69 -12.30
CA SER A 152 -9.89 -16.62 -13.20
C SER A 152 -11.23 -16.94 -13.82
N ALA A 153 -12.20 -16.05 -13.67
CA ALA A 153 -13.48 -16.10 -14.33
C ALA A 153 -13.36 -15.64 -15.79
N LEU A 154 -14.29 -16.07 -16.65
CA LEU A 154 -14.33 -15.66 -18.06
C LEU A 154 -14.65 -14.17 -18.21
N SER A 155 -15.50 -13.61 -17.33
CA SER A 155 -15.84 -12.20 -17.32
C SER A 155 -15.94 -11.65 -15.89
N THR A 156 -15.84 -10.32 -15.75
CA THR A 156 -15.98 -9.65 -14.45
C THR A 156 -17.40 -9.86 -13.87
N GLU A 157 -18.41 -9.95 -14.72
CA GLU A 157 -19.81 -10.14 -14.30
C GLU A 157 -20.05 -11.56 -13.73
N ASP A 158 -19.21 -12.52 -14.12
CA ASP A 158 -19.31 -13.91 -13.61
C ASP A 158 -18.68 -14.06 -12.20
N ILE A 159 -17.85 -13.13 -11.75
CA ILE A 159 -17.12 -13.25 -10.48
C ILE A 159 -18.03 -13.60 -9.31
N PRO A 160 -19.19 -12.93 -9.06
CA PRO A 160 -20.03 -13.26 -7.90
C PRO A 160 -20.67 -14.65 -8.01
N ARG A 161 -20.86 -15.16 -9.24
CA ARG A 161 -21.40 -16.51 -9.49
C ARG A 161 -20.33 -17.57 -9.27
N VAL A 162 -19.12 -17.31 -9.79
CA VAL A 162 -17.96 -18.18 -9.63
C VAL A 162 -17.57 -18.27 -8.14
N GLU A 163 -17.54 -17.16 -7.40
CA GLU A 163 -17.25 -17.12 -5.96
C GLU A 163 -18.19 -18.05 -5.17
N ARG A 164 -19.50 -17.94 -5.41
CA ARG A 164 -20.49 -18.82 -4.76
C ARG A 164 -20.32 -20.29 -5.15
N ALA A 165 -20.09 -20.57 -6.44
CA ALA A 165 -19.88 -21.94 -6.92
C ALA A 165 -18.59 -22.55 -6.35
N VAL A 166 -17.50 -21.79 -6.26
CA VAL A 166 -16.25 -22.20 -5.63
C VAL A 166 -16.48 -22.53 -4.16
N THR A 167 -17.16 -21.63 -3.42
CA THR A 167 -17.47 -21.84 -2.01
C THR A 167 -18.26 -23.12 -1.80
N GLU A 168 -19.29 -23.36 -2.61
CA GLU A 168 -20.12 -24.58 -2.52
C GLU A 168 -19.31 -25.84 -2.82
N VAL A 169 -18.51 -25.84 -3.89
CA VAL A 169 -17.66 -26.98 -4.25
C VAL A 169 -16.63 -27.27 -3.15
N MET A 170 -16.03 -26.22 -2.57
CA MET A 170 -15.06 -26.37 -1.48
C MET A 170 -15.70 -26.90 -0.20
N ARG A 171 -16.87 -26.40 0.19
CA ARG A 171 -17.64 -26.93 1.33
C ARG A 171 -17.96 -28.41 1.19
N GLN A 172 -18.41 -28.82 -0.02
CA GLN A 172 -18.66 -30.23 -0.33
C GLN A 172 -17.39 -31.08 -0.27
N GLN A 173 -16.29 -30.58 -0.84
CA GLN A 173 -15.01 -31.29 -0.88
C GLN A 173 -14.40 -31.49 0.51
N HIS A 174 -14.57 -30.50 1.42
CA HIS A 174 -14.10 -30.54 2.80
C HIS A 174 -15.11 -31.17 3.76
N GLY A 175 -16.32 -31.56 3.29
CA GLY A 175 -17.36 -32.16 4.13
C GLY A 175 -17.91 -31.20 5.21
N ILE A 176 -17.91 -29.89 4.93
CA ILE A 176 -18.37 -28.86 5.87
C ILE A 176 -19.90 -28.90 5.93
N ARG A 177 -20.45 -29.08 7.14
CA ARG A 177 -21.89 -29.13 7.35
C ARG A 177 -22.54 -27.77 7.14
N GLU A 178 -23.81 -27.77 6.78
CA GLU A 178 -24.59 -26.54 6.65
C GLU A 178 -24.59 -25.79 7.99
N GLY A 179 -24.28 -24.48 7.96
CA GLY A 179 -24.16 -23.63 9.14
C GLY A 179 -22.82 -23.67 9.87
N ALA A 180 -21.87 -24.55 9.49
CA ALA A 180 -20.52 -24.53 10.03
C ALA A 180 -19.63 -23.51 9.33
N GLU A 181 -18.63 -22.99 10.05
CA GLU A 181 -17.62 -22.06 9.50
C GLU A 181 -16.74 -22.77 8.45
N ASP A 182 -16.32 -21.98 7.46
CA ASP A 182 -15.42 -22.45 6.40
C ASP A 182 -13.98 -22.53 6.92
N ASP A 183 -13.25 -23.58 6.57
CA ASP A 183 -11.83 -23.77 6.84
C ASP A 183 -10.92 -23.19 5.76
N PHE A 184 -11.52 -22.45 4.81
CA PHE A 184 -10.87 -21.76 3.70
C PHE A 184 -11.45 -20.34 3.54
N THR A 185 -10.76 -19.51 2.79
CA THR A 185 -11.24 -18.16 2.43
C THR A 185 -11.19 -17.98 0.93
N VAL A 186 -12.30 -17.57 0.33
CA VAL A 186 -12.35 -17.11 -1.06
C VAL A 186 -12.26 -15.59 -1.03
N LEU A 187 -11.24 -15.03 -1.69
CA LEU A 187 -10.99 -13.60 -1.71
C LEU A 187 -10.98 -13.11 -3.15
N THR A 188 -11.92 -12.24 -3.49
CA THR A 188 -11.93 -11.58 -4.79
C THR A 188 -10.99 -10.37 -4.80
N GLN A 189 -10.51 -9.98 -5.99
CA GLN A 189 -9.70 -8.78 -6.15
C GLN A 189 -10.44 -7.52 -5.66
N GLN A 190 -11.77 -7.46 -5.87
CA GLN A 190 -12.59 -6.33 -5.40
C GLN A 190 -12.65 -6.26 -3.87
N GLN A 191 -12.84 -7.39 -3.20
CA GLN A 191 -12.82 -7.46 -1.73
C GLN A 191 -11.45 -7.04 -1.19
N PHE A 192 -10.37 -7.48 -1.82
CA PHE A 192 -9.03 -7.05 -1.43
C PHE A 192 -8.84 -5.54 -1.55
N LEU A 193 -9.24 -4.93 -2.67
CA LEU A 193 -9.18 -3.48 -2.86
C LEU A 193 -10.03 -2.74 -1.81
N SER A 194 -11.20 -3.29 -1.45
CA SER A 194 -12.06 -2.73 -0.40
C SER A 194 -11.39 -2.79 0.98
N ILE A 195 -10.74 -3.90 1.33
CA ILE A 195 -9.99 -4.04 2.59
C ILE A 195 -8.82 -3.06 2.63
N ALA A 196 -8.04 -2.97 1.55
CA ALA A 196 -6.93 -2.03 1.44
C ALA A 196 -7.40 -0.57 1.55
N GLY A 197 -8.52 -0.24 0.90
CA GLY A 197 -9.17 1.07 1.01
C GLY A 197 -9.63 1.39 2.44
N SER A 198 -10.21 0.41 3.13
CA SER A 198 -10.66 0.56 4.52
C SER A 198 -9.47 0.81 5.47
N ILE A 199 -8.38 0.05 5.32
CA ILE A 199 -7.15 0.25 6.10
C ILE A 199 -6.59 1.65 5.87
N THR A 200 -6.50 2.07 4.60
CA THR A 200 -6.03 3.41 4.24
C THR A 200 -6.94 4.50 4.82
N GLY A 201 -8.25 4.29 4.79
CA GLY A 201 -9.24 5.20 5.40
C GLY A 201 -9.05 5.34 6.91
N ILE A 202 -8.86 4.25 7.64
CA ILE A 202 -8.59 4.24 9.08
C ILE A 202 -7.29 4.98 9.39
N LEU A 203 -6.21 4.71 8.64
CA LEU A 203 -4.93 5.40 8.81
C LEU A 203 -5.05 6.90 8.54
N THR A 204 -5.78 7.28 7.49
CA THR A 204 -6.02 8.70 7.16
C THR A 204 -6.81 9.40 8.27
N LEU A 205 -7.84 8.76 8.82
CA LEU A 205 -8.61 9.28 9.96
C LEU A 205 -7.72 9.47 11.19
N PHE A 206 -6.88 8.48 11.50
CA PHE A 206 -5.98 8.53 12.64
C PHE A 206 -4.93 9.64 12.50
N LEU A 207 -4.29 9.74 11.33
CA LEU A 207 -3.34 10.81 11.03
C LEU A 207 -4.03 12.19 11.04
N GLY A 208 -5.26 12.26 10.50
CA GLY A 208 -6.08 13.47 10.53
C GLY A 208 -6.41 13.92 11.95
N ALA A 209 -6.71 13.00 12.86
CA ALA A 209 -6.96 13.29 14.27
C ALA A 209 -5.69 13.86 14.95
N ILE A 210 -4.53 13.24 14.72
CA ILE A 210 -3.24 13.75 15.24
C ILE A 210 -2.94 15.14 14.70
N ALA A 211 -3.11 15.35 13.40
CA ALA A 211 -2.93 16.65 12.77
C ALA A 211 -3.90 17.69 13.35
N GLY A 212 -5.16 17.34 13.57
CA GLY A 212 -6.17 18.20 14.19
C GLY A 212 -5.77 18.63 15.60
N ILE A 213 -5.32 17.69 16.44
CA ILE A 213 -4.83 18.00 17.78
C ILE A 213 -3.60 18.94 17.71
N SER A 214 -2.66 18.66 16.81
CA SER A 214 -1.47 19.49 16.60
C SER A 214 -1.84 20.92 16.17
N LEU A 215 -2.83 21.04 15.27
CA LEU A 215 -3.35 22.35 14.84
C LEU A 215 -4.03 23.11 15.98
N LEU A 216 -4.79 22.43 16.85
CA LEU A 216 -5.40 23.04 18.03
C LEU A 216 -4.33 23.56 18.99
N VAL A 217 -3.31 22.78 19.30
CA VAL A 217 -2.20 23.19 20.17
C VAL A 217 -1.44 24.37 19.56
N GLY A 218 -1.11 24.31 18.26
CA GLY A 218 -0.47 25.40 17.54
C GLY A 218 -1.34 26.68 17.51
N GLY A 219 -2.65 26.52 17.30
CA GLY A 219 -3.60 27.64 17.33
C GLY A 219 -3.71 28.30 18.69
N ILE A 220 -3.72 27.52 19.78
CA ILE A 220 -3.66 28.05 21.16
C ILE A 220 -2.33 28.81 21.36
N GLY A 221 -1.23 28.30 20.81
CA GLY A 221 0.06 29.00 20.82
C GLY A 221 -0.02 30.37 20.14
N ILE A 222 -0.60 30.46 18.96
CA ILE A 222 -0.85 31.73 18.24
C ILE A 222 -1.71 32.67 19.09
N MET A 223 -2.80 32.16 19.66
CA MET A 223 -3.70 32.94 20.50
C MET A 223 -2.96 33.54 21.72
N ASN A 224 -2.13 32.73 22.40
CA ASN A 224 -1.36 33.19 23.57
C ASN A 224 -0.33 34.27 23.21
N ILE A 225 0.42 34.08 22.12
CA ILE A 225 1.38 35.07 21.63
C ILE A 225 0.67 36.40 21.30
N MET A 226 -0.48 36.28 20.63
CA MET A 226 -1.28 37.47 20.28
C MET A 226 -1.88 38.19 21.49
N LEU A 227 -2.28 37.46 22.54
CA LEU A 227 -2.75 38.06 23.79
C LEU A 227 -1.63 38.83 24.49
N VAL A 228 -0.41 38.28 24.53
CA VAL A 228 0.77 38.99 25.05
C VAL A 228 1.06 40.23 24.21
N SER A 229 1.08 40.10 22.87
CA SER A 229 1.28 41.24 21.96
C SER A 229 0.24 42.36 22.17
N VAL A 230 -1.04 42.02 22.40
CA VAL A 230 -2.09 42.99 22.72
C VAL A 230 -1.83 43.67 24.04
N THR A 231 -1.38 42.97 25.10
CA THR A 231 -1.06 43.60 26.40
C THR A 231 0.15 44.50 26.31
N GLU A 232 1.22 44.11 25.63
CA GLU A 232 2.41 44.95 25.43
C GLU A 232 2.12 46.22 24.62
N ARG A 233 1.18 46.14 23.64
CA ARG A 233 0.79 47.28 22.80
C ARG A 233 -0.45 48.01 23.28
N THR A 234 -0.87 47.81 24.55
CA THR A 234 -2.10 48.41 25.09
C THR A 234 -2.10 49.95 24.99
N LYS A 235 -1.00 50.63 25.34
CA LYS A 235 -0.85 52.10 25.23
C LYS A 235 -0.96 52.57 23.76
N GLU A 236 -0.34 51.86 22.83
CA GLU A 236 -0.38 52.21 21.40
C GLU A 236 -1.81 52.09 20.84
N ILE A 237 -2.53 50.98 21.19
CA ILE A 237 -3.92 50.78 20.80
C ILE A 237 -4.81 51.89 21.39
N GLY A 238 -4.59 52.24 22.65
CA GLY A 238 -5.31 53.34 23.33
C GLY A 238 -5.12 54.68 22.63
N LEU A 239 -3.89 55.03 22.28
CA LEU A 239 -3.56 56.27 21.56
C LEU A 239 -4.24 56.29 20.17
N ARG A 240 -4.17 55.22 19.41
CA ARG A 240 -4.84 55.13 18.10
C ARG A 240 -6.36 55.32 18.22
N LYS A 241 -6.98 54.75 19.24
CA LYS A 241 -8.42 54.91 19.50
C LYS A 241 -8.75 56.31 19.99
N ALA A 242 -7.90 56.96 20.79
CA ALA A 242 -8.07 58.35 21.23
C ALA A 242 -8.04 59.34 20.06
N VAL A 243 -7.26 59.06 19.00
CA VAL A 243 -7.16 59.86 17.77
C VAL A 243 -8.27 59.50 16.76
N GLY A 244 -9.19 58.57 17.11
CA GLY A 244 -10.37 58.27 16.32
C GLY A 244 -10.35 56.96 15.53
N ALA A 245 -9.42 56.02 15.78
CA ALA A 245 -9.43 54.72 15.14
C ALA A 245 -10.68 53.93 15.51
N LYS A 246 -11.40 53.43 14.48
CA LYS A 246 -12.62 52.60 14.64
C LYS A 246 -12.25 51.23 15.19
N ARG A 247 -13.15 50.64 16.00
CA ARG A 247 -13.02 49.27 16.52
C ARG A 247 -12.69 48.25 15.41
N ARG A 248 -13.34 48.36 14.25
CA ARG A 248 -13.12 47.47 13.09
C ARG A 248 -11.68 47.59 12.57
N THR A 249 -11.10 48.78 12.56
CA THR A 249 -9.72 48.99 12.08
C THR A 249 -8.72 48.23 12.93
N ILE A 250 -8.84 48.33 14.27
CA ILE A 250 -7.98 47.62 15.23
C ILE A 250 -8.19 46.09 15.09
N LEU A 251 -9.45 45.63 15.01
CA LEU A 251 -9.78 44.23 14.83
C LEU A 251 -9.14 43.66 13.55
N MET A 252 -9.30 44.35 12.43
CA MET A 252 -8.73 43.91 11.16
C MET A 252 -7.20 43.89 11.17
N GLN A 253 -6.56 44.81 11.83
CA GLN A 253 -5.10 44.85 11.99
C GLN A 253 -4.60 43.57 12.66
N PHE A 254 -5.15 43.20 13.81
CA PHE A 254 -4.74 42.00 14.54
C PHE A 254 -5.13 40.69 13.82
N LEU A 255 -6.25 40.67 13.10
CA LEU A 255 -6.62 39.51 12.26
C LEU A 255 -5.64 39.32 11.11
N VAL A 256 -5.26 40.40 10.41
CA VAL A 256 -4.25 40.32 9.34
C VAL A 256 -2.92 39.83 9.88
N GLU A 257 -2.50 40.33 11.07
CA GLU A 257 -1.27 39.86 11.71
C GLU A 257 -1.29 38.37 12.03
N THR A 258 -2.38 37.85 12.62
CA THR A 258 -2.54 36.39 12.87
C THR A 258 -2.59 35.56 11.62
N VAL A 259 -3.32 36.02 10.61
CA VAL A 259 -3.41 35.31 9.31
C VAL A 259 -2.03 35.26 8.63
N THR A 260 -1.28 36.36 8.68
CA THR A 260 0.08 36.42 8.12
C THR A 260 1.02 35.42 8.83
N LEU A 261 0.98 35.36 10.17
CA LEU A 261 1.76 34.40 10.95
C LEU A 261 1.38 32.94 10.58
N SER A 262 0.10 32.67 10.47
CA SER A 262 -0.40 31.35 10.07
C SER A 262 0.03 30.96 8.66
N LEU A 263 -0.01 31.91 7.72
CA LEU A 263 0.44 31.66 6.33
C LEU A 263 1.94 31.41 6.25
N ILE A 264 2.75 32.15 6.99
CA ILE A 264 4.19 31.90 7.06
C ILE A 264 4.45 30.50 7.63
N GLY A 265 3.82 30.15 8.76
CA GLY A 265 3.93 28.83 9.36
C GLY A 265 3.43 27.72 8.42
N GLY A 266 2.30 27.93 7.76
CA GLY A 266 1.74 27.01 6.76
C GLY A 266 2.66 26.80 5.56
N THR A 267 3.26 27.89 5.04
CA THR A 267 4.23 27.82 3.94
C THR A 267 5.47 27.01 4.33
N LEU A 268 6.03 27.27 5.52
CA LEU A 268 7.15 26.49 6.05
C LEU A 268 6.78 25.02 6.24
N GLY A 269 5.57 24.74 6.73
CA GLY A 269 5.06 23.38 6.87
C GLY A 269 4.92 22.65 5.53
N ILE A 270 4.42 23.35 4.50
CA ILE A 270 4.33 22.79 3.13
C ILE A 270 5.72 22.49 2.57
N LEU A 271 6.67 23.43 2.71
CA LEU A 271 8.04 23.22 2.23
C LEU A 271 8.71 22.02 2.92
N LEU A 272 8.54 21.89 4.24
CA LEU A 272 9.04 20.74 4.98
C LEU A 272 8.35 19.43 4.55
N GLY A 273 7.03 19.44 4.41
CA GLY A 273 6.26 18.26 3.99
C GLY A 273 6.64 17.79 2.58
N VAL A 274 6.75 18.71 1.63
CA VAL A 274 7.22 18.43 0.26
C VAL A 274 8.66 17.91 0.29
N GLY A 275 9.55 18.54 1.06
CA GLY A 275 10.94 18.12 1.20
C GLY A 275 11.06 16.68 1.71
N VAL A 276 10.31 16.33 2.76
CA VAL A 276 10.26 14.95 3.29
C VAL A 276 9.69 13.98 2.26
N ALA A 277 8.61 14.35 1.57
CA ALA A 277 8.01 13.51 0.54
C ALA A 277 9.01 13.20 -0.59
N LEU A 278 9.76 14.21 -1.07
CA LEU A 278 10.79 14.01 -2.09
C LEU A 278 11.94 13.13 -1.60
N LEU A 279 12.39 13.31 -0.37
CA LEU A 279 13.44 12.46 0.22
C LEU A 279 13.00 11.00 0.32
N VAL A 280 11.78 10.75 0.80
CA VAL A 280 11.23 9.39 0.87
C VAL A 280 11.05 8.80 -0.52
N GLY A 281 10.54 9.56 -1.50
CA GLY A 281 10.41 9.11 -2.89
C GLY A 281 11.76 8.74 -3.52
N ALA A 282 12.83 9.47 -3.19
CA ALA A 282 14.17 9.18 -3.69
C ALA A 282 14.76 7.84 -3.19
N THR A 283 14.23 7.28 -2.10
CA THR A 283 14.64 5.94 -1.62
C THR A 283 14.11 4.80 -2.49
N GLY A 284 13.14 5.06 -3.36
CA GLY A 284 12.49 4.05 -4.21
C GLY A 284 11.58 3.06 -3.47
N ILE A 285 11.47 3.15 -2.13
CA ILE A 285 10.66 2.23 -1.32
C ILE A 285 9.16 2.53 -1.48
N ILE A 286 8.81 3.83 -1.57
CA ILE A 286 7.43 4.30 -1.70
C ILE A 286 7.38 5.40 -2.75
N ASN A 287 6.47 5.27 -3.71
CA ASN A 287 6.19 6.34 -4.67
C ASN A 287 5.36 7.41 -3.99
N THR A 288 5.97 8.55 -3.70
CA THR A 288 5.30 9.71 -3.09
C THR A 288 4.92 10.71 -4.17
N THR A 289 3.67 11.15 -4.15
CA THR A 289 3.17 12.21 -5.04
C THR A 289 2.59 13.35 -4.19
N VAL A 290 3.04 14.56 -4.45
CA VAL A 290 2.46 15.77 -3.84
C VAL A 290 1.44 16.33 -4.82
N THR A 291 0.17 16.31 -4.41
CA THR A 291 -0.93 16.83 -5.25
C THR A 291 -1.25 18.28 -4.93
N LEU A 292 -1.77 19.00 -5.90
CA LEU A 292 -2.22 20.39 -5.71
C LEU A 292 -3.32 20.48 -4.64
N ASP A 293 -4.20 19.47 -4.58
CA ASP A 293 -5.27 19.39 -3.58
C ASP A 293 -4.73 19.33 -2.15
N SER A 294 -3.64 18.60 -1.92
CA SER A 294 -2.98 18.54 -0.60
C SER A 294 -2.41 19.90 -0.19
N ILE A 295 -1.83 20.64 -1.13
CA ILE A 295 -1.30 22.00 -0.88
C ILE A 295 -2.45 22.96 -0.58
N LEU A 296 -3.51 22.96 -1.37
CA LEU A 296 -4.69 23.81 -1.16
C LEU A 296 -5.36 23.52 0.17
N LEU A 297 -5.46 22.25 0.53
CA LEU A 297 -5.98 21.83 1.84
C LEU A 297 -5.13 22.39 2.98
N ALA A 298 -3.81 22.28 2.91
CA ALA A 298 -2.89 22.81 3.92
C ALA A 298 -3.01 24.33 4.08
N VAL A 299 -3.07 25.08 2.97
CA VAL A 299 -3.25 26.54 2.99
C VAL A 299 -4.60 26.92 3.60
N THR A 300 -5.67 26.20 3.23
CA THR A 300 -7.02 26.45 3.74
C THR A 300 -7.10 26.22 5.25
N PHE A 301 -6.53 25.13 5.74
CA PHE A 301 -6.46 24.85 7.18
C PHE A 301 -5.60 25.88 7.93
N SER A 302 -4.45 26.30 7.39
CA SER A 302 -3.62 27.35 7.98
C SER A 302 -4.38 28.67 8.12
N LEU A 303 -5.10 29.08 7.08
CA LEU A 303 -5.95 30.27 7.12
C LEU A 303 -7.09 30.14 8.14
N ALA A 304 -7.77 29.00 8.18
CA ALA A 304 -8.86 28.74 9.12
C ALA A 304 -8.38 28.82 10.58
N VAL A 305 -7.23 28.20 10.89
CA VAL A 305 -6.61 28.24 12.22
C VAL A 305 -6.21 29.67 12.61
N GLY A 306 -5.53 30.42 11.72
CA GLY A 306 -5.16 31.79 11.98
C GLY A 306 -6.35 32.70 12.24
N LEU A 307 -7.41 32.54 11.44
CA LEU A 307 -8.64 33.31 11.61
C LEU A 307 -9.34 32.93 12.91
N PHE A 308 -9.54 31.63 13.19
CA PHE A 308 -10.27 31.16 14.36
C PHE A 308 -9.62 31.58 15.67
N PHE A 309 -8.32 31.29 15.82
CA PHE A 309 -7.56 31.63 17.04
C PHE A 309 -7.18 33.10 17.13
N GLY A 310 -7.19 33.84 16.00
CA GLY A 310 -6.95 35.29 15.96
C GLY A 310 -8.15 36.15 16.37
N ILE A 311 -9.40 35.65 16.21
CA ILE A 311 -10.61 36.41 16.50
C ILE A 311 -10.66 36.86 17.96
N TYR A 312 -10.34 35.98 18.91
CA TYR A 312 -10.43 36.32 20.34
C TYR A 312 -9.45 37.42 20.76
N PRO A 313 -8.13 37.35 20.51
CA PRO A 313 -7.21 38.42 20.84
C PRO A 313 -7.51 39.73 20.08
N ALA A 314 -7.90 39.63 18.80
CA ALA A 314 -8.29 40.79 18.00
C ALA A 314 -9.51 41.56 18.59
N ASN A 315 -10.52 40.82 19.03
CA ASN A 315 -11.69 41.39 19.68
C ASN A 315 -11.33 42.05 21.03
N ARG A 316 -10.44 41.40 21.79
CA ARG A 316 -9.95 41.97 23.07
C ARG A 316 -9.22 43.30 22.85
N ALA A 317 -8.29 43.35 21.87
CA ALA A 317 -7.61 44.58 21.47
C ALA A 317 -8.59 45.68 21.01
N ALA A 318 -9.57 45.28 20.15
CA ALA A 318 -10.59 46.21 19.63
C ALA A 318 -11.57 46.70 20.73
N GLY A 319 -11.68 45.98 21.86
CA GLY A 319 -12.53 46.34 23.00
C GLY A 319 -11.91 47.29 24.01
N LEU A 320 -10.58 47.51 24.00
CA LEU A 320 -9.87 48.39 24.97
C LEU A 320 -10.44 49.81 24.96
N GLN A 321 -10.65 50.39 26.17
CA GLN A 321 -11.09 51.77 26.31
C GLN A 321 -9.84 52.71 26.29
N PRO A 322 -9.85 53.84 25.55
CA PRO A 322 -8.71 54.75 25.44
C PRO A 322 -8.18 55.25 26.79
N ILE A 323 -9.08 55.56 27.74
CA ILE A 323 -8.73 56.09 29.05
C ILE A 323 -7.99 55.04 29.88
N GLU A 324 -8.45 53.79 29.88
CA GLU A 324 -7.83 52.72 30.64
C GLU A 324 -6.49 52.28 30.00
N ALA A 325 -6.42 52.27 28.67
CA ALA A 325 -5.25 51.87 27.92
C ALA A 325 -4.05 52.83 28.07
N VAL A 326 -4.31 54.14 28.20
CA VAL A 326 -3.23 55.15 28.43
C VAL A 326 -2.75 55.16 29.87
N ARG A 327 -3.57 54.70 30.83
CA ARG A 327 -3.28 54.64 32.26
C ARG A 327 -2.59 53.33 32.70
N TYR A 328 -2.44 52.39 31.79
CA TYR A 328 -1.79 51.11 32.03
C TYR A 328 -0.27 51.33 32.19
N GLU A 329 0.27 51.04 33.40
CA GLU A 329 1.72 51.01 33.68
C GLU A 329 2.34 49.67 33.27
#